data_54e466f47a6bbbdc70438c2cf616aa3d
#
_entry.id   54e466f47a6bbbdc70438c2cf616aa3d
#
_cell.length_a   1.000
_cell.length_b   1.000
_cell.length_c   1.000
_cell.angle_alpha   90.00
_cell.angle_beta   90.00
_cell.angle_gamma   90.00
#
_symmetry.space_group_name_H-M   'P 1'
#
loop_
_entity.id
_entity.type
_entity.pdbx_description
1 polymer ?
#
loop_
_entity_poly.entity_id
_entity_poly.type
_entity_poly.pdbx_seq_one_letter_code
_entity_poly.pdbx_strand_id
1 'polypeptide(L)'
;MRNKILILLLFIPFIVSAQDGYYFFTESEINNMRSAAKTEWGQKIIKTLKDTVDSRRKFQLHVPLLEGVHIHDYFCPEHKVRFSFDWNKPEAHYCSQCKHYWTGNKRYDWAWVNVAHTHNYTYLRNCMYLYLATGNKIYAEYIRNMLLDYASKYITYLDHDTARKVGPWGGKMFGQSLDESAWASDVCRAYMVAKSIMTTNEIREIEKGYLIPCSELLLKRRGTANWQVWHNSGLIALGVALQNDSIINVAINDPECGYHAQMERYVMNDGWWGEGSPTYHYYPLRAMLLSAD
;
A
#
# COMPACT_ATOMS: atom_id res chain seq x y z
N MET A 1 -14.24 -66.78 29.12
CA MET A 1 -13.22 -66.15 28.26
C MET A 1 -13.83 -64.83 27.72
N ARG A 2 -13.35 -63.69 28.17
CA ARG A 2 -13.86 -62.37 27.74
C ARG A 2 -12.92 -61.82 26.64
N ASN A 3 -13.41 -61.78 25.42
CA ASN A 3 -12.66 -61.16 24.30
C ASN A 3 -12.58 -59.65 24.53
N LYS A 4 -11.39 -59.12 24.73
CA LYS A 4 -11.10 -57.68 24.72
C LYS A 4 -10.89 -57.28 23.27
N ILE A 5 -11.83 -56.52 22.72
CA ILE A 5 -11.66 -55.86 21.43
C ILE A 5 -10.78 -54.60 21.67
N LEU A 6 -9.59 -54.62 21.13
CA LEU A 6 -8.67 -53.49 21.13
C LEU A 6 -9.02 -52.59 19.96
N ILE A 7 -9.71 -51.44 20.24
CA ILE A 7 -9.98 -50.41 19.23
C ILE A 7 -8.71 -49.59 19.06
N LEU A 8 -7.99 -49.82 17.95
CA LEU A 8 -6.83 -49.04 17.54
C LEU A 8 -7.38 -47.75 16.91
N LEU A 9 -7.42 -46.65 17.67
CA LEU A 9 -7.66 -45.31 17.14
C LEU A 9 -6.45 -44.89 16.30
N LEU A 10 -6.56 -45.03 14.98
CA LEU A 10 -5.66 -44.42 14.02
C LEU A 10 -5.87 -42.91 14.07
N PHE A 11 -4.97 -42.20 14.77
CA PHE A 11 -4.80 -40.77 14.59
C PHE A 11 -4.23 -40.54 13.18
N ILE A 12 -5.12 -40.27 12.24
CA ILE A 12 -4.71 -39.68 10.96
C ILE A 12 -4.43 -38.20 11.29
N PRO A 13 -3.18 -37.72 11.23
CA PRO A 13 -2.94 -36.29 11.31
C PRO A 13 -3.64 -35.70 10.09
N PHE A 14 -4.69 -34.92 10.31
CA PHE A 14 -5.16 -33.98 9.31
C PHE A 14 -4.00 -33.03 9.06
N ILE A 15 -3.20 -33.30 8.04
CA ILE A 15 -2.35 -32.29 7.43
C ILE A 15 -3.36 -31.32 6.81
N VAL A 16 -3.73 -30.30 7.55
CA VAL A 16 -4.29 -29.10 6.96
C VAL A 16 -3.17 -28.58 6.09
N SER A 17 -3.21 -28.90 4.80
CA SER A 17 -2.44 -28.21 3.80
C SER A 17 -2.79 -26.74 4.02
N ALA A 18 -1.84 -25.96 4.53
CA ALA A 18 -1.95 -24.53 4.47
C ALA A 18 -2.19 -24.23 2.99
N GLN A 19 -3.39 -23.81 2.65
CA GLN A 19 -3.68 -23.34 1.32
C GLN A 19 -2.66 -22.23 1.04
N ASP A 20 -1.82 -22.42 0.02
CA ASP A 20 -0.97 -21.37 -0.56
C ASP A 20 -1.88 -20.32 -1.24
N GLY A 21 -2.86 -19.81 -0.50
CA GLY A 21 -3.79 -18.78 -0.92
C GLY A 21 -3.21 -17.40 -0.61
N TYR A 22 -3.41 -16.47 -1.51
CA TYR A 22 -3.16 -15.07 -1.24
C TYR A 22 -4.18 -14.61 -0.17
N TYR A 23 -3.72 -14.11 0.97
CA TYR A 23 -4.59 -13.72 2.10
C TYR A 23 -5.57 -12.58 1.76
N PHE A 24 -5.26 -11.77 0.72
CA PHE A 24 -6.11 -10.66 0.27
C PHE A 24 -6.98 -11.00 -0.95
N PHE A 25 -6.84 -12.19 -1.51
CA PHE A 25 -7.59 -12.62 -2.68
C PHE A 25 -7.95 -14.09 -2.54
N THR A 26 -9.21 -14.39 -2.67
CA THR A 26 -9.70 -15.76 -2.71
C THR A 26 -9.36 -16.41 -4.05
N GLU A 27 -9.29 -17.73 -4.08
CA GLU A 27 -9.09 -18.47 -5.33
C GLU A 27 -10.21 -18.18 -6.36
N SER A 28 -11.43 -18.00 -5.88
CA SER A 28 -12.57 -17.63 -6.73
C SER A 28 -12.36 -16.28 -7.40
N GLU A 29 -11.91 -15.26 -6.66
CA GLU A 29 -11.63 -13.93 -7.22
C GLU A 29 -10.50 -13.97 -8.25
N ILE A 30 -9.44 -14.70 -7.96
CA ILE A 30 -8.32 -14.87 -8.92
C ILE A 30 -8.81 -15.56 -10.20
N ASN A 31 -9.62 -16.61 -10.09
CA ASN A 31 -10.20 -17.32 -11.23
C ASN A 31 -11.15 -16.42 -12.03
N ASN A 32 -11.95 -15.59 -11.35
CA ASN A 32 -12.80 -14.60 -11.98
C ASN A 32 -11.98 -13.54 -12.73
N MET A 33 -10.90 -13.01 -12.14
CA MET A 33 -9.98 -12.08 -12.81
C MET A 33 -9.35 -12.71 -14.06
N ARG A 34 -8.90 -13.96 -13.98
CA ARG A 34 -8.32 -14.71 -15.12
C ARG A 34 -9.33 -14.96 -16.21
N SER A 35 -10.57 -15.25 -15.86
CA SER A 35 -11.67 -15.44 -16.82
C SER A 35 -12.04 -14.11 -17.49
N ALA A 36 -12.20 -13.05 -16.69
CA ALA A 36 -12.46 -11.70 -17.20
C ALA A 36 -11.34 -11.19 -18.13
N ALA A 37 -10.08 -11.49 -17.82
CA ALA A 37 -8.94 -11.13 -18.65
C ALA A 37 -8.98 -11.70 -20.08
N LYS A 38 -9.76 -12.76 -20.32
CA LYS A 38 -9.94 -13.35 -21.65
C LYS A 38 -11.01 -12.67 -22.50
N THR A 39 -11.85 -11.85 -21.89
CA THR A 39 -12.92 -11.11 -22.58
C THR A 39 -12.37 -9.88 -23.31
N GLU A 40 -13.11 -9.35 -24.28
CA GLU A 40 -12.70 -8.16 -25.04
C GLU A 40 -12.46 -6.94 -24.11
N TRP A 41 -13.36 -6.69 -23.16
CA TRP A 41 -13.19 -5.58 -22.21
C TRP A 41 -12.03 -5.83 -21.24
N GLY A 42 -11.84 -7.08 -20.81
CA GLY A 42 -10.72 -7.44 -19.94
C GLY A 42 -9.36 -7.27 -20.65
N GLN A 43 -9.28 -7.61 -21.94
CA GLN A 43 -8.08 -7.36 -22.73
C GLN A 43 -7.76 -5.87 -22.87
N LYS A 44 -8.77 -5.00 -22.96
CA LYS A 44 -8.57 -3.54 -22.94
C LYS A 44 -7.98 -3.06 -21.59
N ILE A 45 -8.47 -3.59 -20.48
CA ILE A 45 -7.93 -3.29 -19.14
C ILE A 45 -6.48 -3.78 -19.03
N ILE A 46 -6.22 -5.05 -19.38
CA ILE A 46 -4.86 -5.63 -19.36
C ILE A 46 -3.90 -4.78 -20.20
N LYS A 47 -4.33 -4.37 -21.40
CA LYS A 47 -3.52 -3.48 -22.24
C LYS A 47 -3.19 -2.16 -21.55
N THR A 48 -4.18 -1.51 -20.94
CA THR A 48 -3.99 -0.24 -20.21
C THR A 48 -3.00 -0.39 -19.05
N LEU A 49 -3.14 -1.46 -18.26
CA LEU A 49 -2.23 -1.75 -17.15
C LEU A 49 -0.80 -2.01 -17.67
N LYS A 50 -0.65 -2.80 -18.74
CA LYS A 50 0.64 -3.05 -19.39
C LYS A 50 1.28 -1.77 -19.89
N ASP A 51 0.54 -0.97 -20.67
CA ASP A 51 1.05 0.29 -21.20
C ASP A 51 1.57 1.21 -20.09
N THR A 52 0.89 1.23 -18.94
CA THR A 52 1.31 2.00 -17.76
C THR A 52 2.60 1.44 -17.15
N VAL A 53 2.68 0.11 -16.96
CA VAL A 53 3.89 -0.56 -16.44
C VAL A 53 5.06 -0.38 -17.40
N ASP A 54 4.86 -0.58 -18.69
CA ASP A 54 5.91 -0.45 -19.71
C ASP A 54 6.39 1.00 -19.85
N SER A 55 5.47 1.96 -19.75
CA SER A 55 5.82 3.39 -19.74
C SER A 55 6.73 3.73 -18.54
N ARG A 56 6.41 3.22 -17.33
CA ARG A 56 7.24 3.42 -16.16
C ARG A 56 8.63 2.80 -16.31
N ARG A 57 8.73 1.63 -16.94
CA ARG A 57 9.97 0.89 -17.15
C ARG A 57 10.90 1.49 -18.19
N LYS A 58 10.45 2.46 -19.01
CA LYS A 58 11.33 3.23 -19.89
C LYS A 58 12.33 4.09 -19.13
N PHE A 59 12.02 4.41 -17.87
CA PHE A 59 12.92 5.13 -16.98
C PHE A 59 13.59 4.14 -16.03
N GLN A 60 14.75 4.51 -15.51
CA GLN A 60 15.39 3.71 -14.47
C GLN A 60 14.43 3.54 -13.30
N LEU A 61 14.08 2.28 -13.02
CA LEU A 61 13.26 1.94 -11.85
C LEU A 61 14.13 2.07 -10.61
N HIS A 62 13.88 3.10 -9.84
CA HIS A 62 14.54 3.31 -8.55
C HIS A 62 13.57 3.88 -7.54
N VAL A 63 13.81 3.54 -6.29
CA VAL A 63 13.19 4.20 -5.16
C VAL A 63 14.01 5.46 -4.86
N PRO A 64 13.38 6.64 -4.67
CA PRO A 64 14.10 7.83 -4.28
C PRO A 64 14.96 7.62 -3.03
N LEU A 65 16.11 8.26 -2.98
CA LEU A 65 17.02 8.21 -1.81
C LEU A 65 16.56 9.11 -0.66
N LEU A 66 15.67 10.04 -0.95
CA LEU A 66 15.14 11.01 0.00
C LEU A 66 13.65 10.77 0.21
N GLU A 67 13.18 11.19 1.36
CA GLU A 67 11.77 11.26 1.71
C GLU A 67 11.07 12.43 1.02
N GLY A 68 9.79 12.23 0.66
CA GLY A 68 8.94 13.27 0.08
C GLY A 68 8.22 14.10 1.14
N VAL A 69 7.71 15.25 0.73
CA VAL A 69 6.82 16.08 1.55
C VAL A 69 5.38 16.01 1.03
N HIS A 70 4.58 17.03 1.25
CA HIS A 70 3.18 17.06 0.86
C HIS A 70 2.99 17.18 -0.65
N ILE A 71 2.16 16.33 -1.23
CA ILE A 71 1.89 16.32 -2.69
C ILE A 71 1.27 17.64 -3.18
N HIS A 72 0.54 18.35 -2.32
CA HIS A 72 -0.04 19.65 -2.64
C HIS A 72 1.00 20.77 -2.80
N ASP A 73 2.26 20.52 -2.51
CA ASP A 73 3.34 21.45 -2.81
C ASP A 73 3.84 21.33 -4.26
N TYR A 74 3.38 20.32 -5.02
CA TYR A 74 3.78 20.10 -6.42
C TYR A 74 2.89 20.89 -7.40
N PHE A 75 2.71 22.19 -7.12
CA PHE A 75 1.86 23.09 -7.90
C PHE A 75 2.58 24.40 -8.24
N CYS A 76 2.30 24.91 -9.44
CA CYS A 76 2.76 26.23 -9.85
C CYS A 76 2.20 27.32 -8.93
N PRO A 77 3.06 28.20 -8.36
CA PRO A 77 2.60 29.25 -7.45
C PRO A 77 1.73 30.31 -8.12
N GLU A 78 1.90 30.53 -9.42
CA GLU A 78 1.16 31.54 -10.19
C GLU A 78 -0.21 30.99 -10.64
N HIS A 79 -0.23 29.81 -11.27
CA HIS A 79 -1.42 29.29 -11.93
C HIS A 79 -2.18 28.24 -11.12
N LYS A 80 -1.62 27.77 -9.98
CA LYS A 80 -2.23 26.73 -9.13
C LYS A 80 -2.53 25.41 -9.86
N VAL A 81 -1.85 25.15 -10.98
CA VAL A 81 -1.90 23.87 -11.70
C VAL A 81 -0.75 22.99 -11.25
N ARG A 82 -0.96 21.69 -11.23
CA ARG A 82 0.08 20.73 -10.91
C ARG A 82 1.21 20.79 -11.94
N PHE A 83 2.45 20.72 -11.49
CA PHE A 83 3.60 20.59 -12.39
C PHE A 83 3.56 19.27 -13.17
N SER A 84 4.02 19.30 -14.40
CA SER A 84 4.23 18.08 -15.20
C SER A 84 5.38 17.29 -14.60
N PHE A 85 5.13 16.02 -14.31
CA PHE A 85 6.15 15.15 -13.72
C PHE A 85 7.09 14.61 -14.80
N ASP A 86 8.39 14.70 -14.56
CA ASP A 86 9.46 14.14 -15.40
C ASP A 86 10.48 13.41 -14.51
N TRP A 87 10.65 12.11 -14.75
CA TRP A 87 11.61 11.29 -13.99
C TRP A 87 13.05 11.78 -14.08
N ASN A 88 13.41 12.42 -15.18
CA ASN A 88 14.77 12.90 -15.44
C ASN A 88 15.03 14.31 -14.89
N LYS A 89 14.02 14.96 -14.29
CA LYS A 89 14.11 16.35 -13.85
C LYS A 89 13.60 16.52 -12.41
N PRO A 90 14.28 15.96 -11.41
CA PRO A 90 13.85 16.03 -10.01
C PRO A 90 13.95 17.44 -9.40
N GLU A 91 14.73 18.35 -10.01
CA GLU A 91 14.96 19.73 -9.55
C GLU A 91 14.44 20.79 -10.53
N ALA A 92 13.65 20.37 -11.56
CA ALA A 92 13.11 21.31 -12.55
C ALA A 92 11.67 20.92 -12.90
N HIS A 93 10.72 21.78 -12.55
CA HIS A 93 9.29 21.49 -12.52
C HIS A 93 8.55 22.30 -13.57
N TYR A 94 8.09 21.64 -14.64
CA TYR A 94 7.46 22.31 -15.77
C TYR A 94 5.99 22.67 -15.46
N CYS A 95 5.65 23.96 -15.63
CA CYS A 95 4.28 24.42 -15.60
C CYS A 95 3.72 24.56 -17.02
N SER A 96 2.65 23.86 -17.32
CA SER A 96 2.01 23.88 -18.64
C SER A 96 1.35 25.22 -18.98
N GLN A 97 1.04 26.04 -17.98
CA GLN A 97 0.47 27.38 -18.16
C GLN A 97 1.54 28.46 -18.34
N CYS A 98 2.56 28.49 -17.46
CA CYS A 98 3.70 29.40 -17.58
C CYS A 98 4.58 29.10 -18.80
N LYS A 99 4.54 27.86 -19.30
CA LYS A 99 5.43 27.36 -20.39
C LYS A 99 6.93 27.41 -20.03
N HIS A 100 7.27 27.40 -18.74
CA HIS A 100 8.66 27.35 -18.29
C HIS A 100 8.87 26.39 -17.11
N TYR A 101 10.13 26.15 -16.77
CA TYR A 101 10.54 25.34 -15.63
C TYR A 101 10.77 26.23 -14.39
N TRP A 102 10.23 25.77 -13.28
CA TRP A 102 10.52 26.28 -11.94
C TRP A 102 11.68 25.48 -11.34
N THR A 103 12.74 26.14 -10.89
CA THR A 103 13.95 25.52 -10.32
C THR A 103 14.37 26.23 -9.04
N GLY A 104 15.27 25.61 -8.25
CA GLY A 104 15.86 26.21 -7.06
C GLY A 104 14.96 26.28 -5.83
N ASN A 105 13.78 25.67 -5.87
CA ASN A 105 12.89 25.59 -4.73
C ASN A 105 12.83 24.13 -4.20
N LYS A 106 13.55 23.89 -3.12
CA LYS A 106 13.64 22.56 -2.49
C LYS A 106 12.29 21.96 -2.10
N ARG A 107 11.28 22.80 -1.81
CA ARG A 107 9.93 22.30 -1.50
C ARG A 107 9.30 21.61 -2.70
N TYR A 108 9.53 22.11 -3.91
CA TYR A 108 9.07 21.46 -5.14
C TYR A 108 9.84 20.16 -5.41
N ASP A 109 11.16 20.18 -5.16
CA ASP A 109 12.00 18.99 -5.31
C ASP A 109 11.53 17.87 -4.38
N TRP A 110 11.25 18.17 -3.12
CA TRP A 110 10.71 17.20 -2.16
C TRP A 110 9.29 16.75 -2.49
N ALA A 111 8.45 17.64 -3.03
CA ALA A 111 7.12 17.26 -3.49
C ALA A 111 7.20 16.38 -4.76
N TRP A 112 8.20 16.61 -5.64
CA TRP A 112 8.50 15.70 -6.74
C TRP A 112 8.81 14.29 -6.23
N VAL A 113 9.56 14.13 -5.13
CA VAL A 113 9.85 12.85 -4.49
C VAL A 113 8.55 12.15 -4.06
N ASN A 114 7.59 12.87 -3.47
CA ASN A 114 6.27 12.31 -3.13
C ASN A 114 5.56 11.78 -4.39
N VAL A 115 5.57 12.56 -5.48
CA VAL A 115 4.97 12.12 -6.76
C VAL A 115 5.69 10.89 -7.32
N ALA A 116 7.01 10.82 -7.20
CA ALA A 116 7.80 9.65 -7.61
C ALA A 116 7.41 8.39 -6.84
N HIS A 117 7.24 8.47 -5.53
CA HIS A 117 6.71 7.37 -4.71
C HIS A 117 5.30 6.97 -5.15
N THR A 118 4.42 7.92 -5.42
CA THR A 118 3.05 7.67 -5.91
C THR A 118 3.05 6.92 -7.25
N HIS A 119 3.98 7.24 -8.15
CA HIS A 119 4.15 6.50 -9.40
C HIS A 119 4.68 5.08 -9.19
N ASN A 120 5.62 4.89 -8.26
CA ASN A 120 6.11 3.55 -7.90
C ASN A 120 4.99 2.70 -7.29
N TYR A 121 4.15 3.28 -6.45
CA TYR A 121 2.96 2.65 -5.90
C TYR A 121 1.99 2.19 -6.98
N THR A 122 1.65 3.07 -7.93
CA THR A 122 0.80 2.72 -9.06
C THR A 122 1.41 1.58 -9.90
N TYR A 123 2.72 1.60 -10.07
CA TYR A 123 3.44 0.53 -10.76
C TYR A 123 3.31 -0.82 -10.03
N LEU A 124 3.54 -0.86 -8.71
CA LEU A 124 3.39 -2.08 -7.91
C LEU A 124 1.97 -2.65 -7.99
N ARG A 125 0.96 -1.81 -7.82
CA ARG A 125 -0.45 -2.19 -7.92
C ARG A 125 -0.80 -2.74 -9.29
N ASN A 126 -0.34 -2.10 -10.36
CA ASN A 126 -0.60 -2.57 -11.72
C ASN A 126 0.10 -3.90 -12.01
N CYS A 127 1.33 -4.08 -11.54
CA CYS A 127 2.04 -5.36 -11.64
C CYS A 127 1.28 -6.47 -10.89
N MET A 128 0.75 -6.19 -9.69
CA MET A 128 -0.06 -7.13 -8.92
C MET A 128 -1.28 -7.61 -9.72
N TYR A 129 -2.10 -6.68 -10.22
CA TYR A 129 -3.27 -7.05 -11.02
C TYR A 129 -2.92 -7.78 -12.31
N LEU A 130 -1.83 -7.39 -12.99
CA LEU A 130 -1.34 -8.11 -14.18
C LEU A 130 -0.93 -9.54 -13.84
N TYR A 131 -0.23 -9.76 -12.73
CA TYR A 131 0.13 -11.10 -12.31
C TYR A 131 -1.10 -11.94 -11.95
N LEU A 132 -2.01 -11.41 -11.15
CA LEU A 132 -3.24 -12.11 -10.77
C LEU A 132 -4.09 -12.50 -11.98
N ALA A 133 -4.28 -11.57 -12.92
CA ALA A 133 -5.10 -11.77 -14.11
C ALA A 133 -4.47 -12.66 -15.18
N THR A 134 -3.14 -12.63 -15.32
CA THR A 134 -2.44 -13.31 -16.43
C THR A 134 -1.62 -14.52 -16.01
N GLY A 135 -1.25 -14.63 -14.73
CA GLY A 135 -0.31 -15.63 -14.22
C GLY A 135 1.15 -15.42 -14.68
N ASN A 136 1.45 -14.31 -15.37
CA ASN A 136 2.80 -14.07 -15.88
C ASN A 136 3.75 -13.63 -14.75
N LYS A 137 4.68 -14.50 -14.40
CA LYS A 137 5.61 -14.35 -13.27
C LYS A 137 6.52 -13.11 -13.36
N ILE A 138 6.73 -12.56 -14.54
CA ILE A 138 7.54 -11.36 -14.73
C ILE A 138 7.01 -10.17 -13.88
N TYR A 139 5.70 -10.07 -13.69
CA TYR A 139 5.11 -9.00 -12.89
C TYR A 139 5.35 -9.20 -11.39
N ALA A 140 5.38 -10.44 -10.91
CA ALA A 140 5.77 -10.74 -9.54
C ALA A 140 7.27 -10.44 -9.30
N GLU A 141 8.14 -10.70 -10.28
CA GLU A 141 9.55 -10.32 -10.22
C GLU A 141 9.73 -8.79 -10.17
N TYR A 142 8.91 -8.04 -10.90
CA TYR A 142 8.93 -6.57 -10.84
C TYR A 142 8.53 -6.05 -9.45
N ILE A 143 7.52 -6.66 -8.83
CA ILE A 143 7.11 -6.34 -7.45
C ILE A 143 8.27 -6.64 -6.49
N ARG A 144 8.82 -7.87 -6.54
CA ARG A 144 9.93 -8.28 -5.68
C ARG A 144 11.10 -7.29 -5.75
N ASN A 145 11.54 -6.96 -6.96
CA ASN A 145 12.70 -6.09 -7.15
C ASN A 145 12.47 -4.68 -6.59
N MET A 146 11.27 -4.13 -6.76
CA MET A 146 10.94 -2.81 -6.21
C MET A 146 10.80 -2.84 -4.69
N LEU A 147 10.24 -3.91 -4.11
CA LEU A 147 10.13 -4.04 -2.67
C LEU A 147 11.49 -4.20 -1.99
N LEU A 148 12.44 -4.93 -2.60
CA LEU A 148 13.81 -5.01 -2.12
C LEU A 148 14.51 -3.64 -2.16
N ASP A 149 14.29 -2.87 -3.22
CA ASP A 149 14.84 -1.52 -3.32
C ASP A 149 14.23 -0.60 -2.24
N TYR A 150 12.91 -0.68 -1.97
CA TYR A 150 12.30 0.01 -0.83
C TYR A 150 12.86 -0.44 0.51
N ALA A 151 13.02 -1.74 0.73
CA ALA A 151 13.55 -2.28 1.98
C ALA A 151 14.94 -1.74 2.31
N SER A 152 15.79 -1.56 1.30
CA SER A 152 17.13 -1.01 1.46
C SER A 152 17.16 0.47 1.85
N LYS A 153 16.10 1.23 1.55
CA LYS A 153 16.04 2.70 1.71
C LYS A 153 15.08 3.17 2.80
N TYR A 154 13.97 2.49 3.00
CA TYR A 154 12.93 2.93 3.93
C TYR A 154 13.45 3.13 5.36
N ILE A 155 14.35 2.26 5.81
CA ILE A 155 14.99 2.39 7.13
C ILE A 155 15.83 3.65 7.27
N THR A 156 16.33 4.21 6.16
CA THR A 156 17.17 5.43 6.16
C THR A 156 16.36 6.72 6.15
N TYR A 157 15.06 6.65 5.76
CA TYR A 157 14.21 7.83 5.75
C TYR A 157 13.96 8.35 7.16
N LEU A 158 14.03 9.67 7.29
CA LEU A 158 13.76 10.34 8.55
C LEU A 158 12.25 10.42 8.82
N ASP A 159 11.88 10.29 10.09
CA ASP A 159 10.51 10.61 10.54
C ASP A 159 10.31 12.12 10.46
N HIS A 160 9.35 12.58 9.66
CA HIS A 160 9.13 14.00 9.41
C HIS A 160 7.70 14.31 8.98
N ASP A 161 7.27 15.54 9.21
CA ASP A 161 6.03 16.12 8.71
C ASP A 161 6.22 16.88 7.37
N THR A 162 5.17 17.53 6.90
CA THR A 162 5.19 18.33 5.66
C THR A 162 6.12 19.55 5.73
N ALA A 163 6.54 19.96 6.91
CA ALA A 163 7.55 21.00 7.15
C ALA A 163 8.97 20.44 7.39
N ARG A 164 9.15 19.12 7.20
CA ARG A 164 10.38 18.37 7.47
C ARG A 164 10.84 18.43 8.93
N LYS A 165 9.88 18.45 9.84
CA LYS A 165 10.11 18.40 11.28
C LYS A 165 9.52 17.10 11.85
N VAL A 166 10.11 16.61 12.93
CA VAL A 166 9.52 15.51 13.69
C VAL A 166 8.21 15.99 14.29
N GLY A 167 7.13 15.25 14.05
CA GLY A 167 5.81 15.64 14.50
C GLY A 167 4.85 14.45 14.59
N PRO A 168 3.71 14.62 15.29
CA PRO A 168 2.78 13.52 15.56
C PRO A 168 2.07 12.97 14.31
N TRP A 169 2.08 13.71 13.23
CA TRP A 169 1.38 13.37 11.98
C TRP A 169 2.33 12.96 10.85
N GLY A 170 3.64 12.99 11.11
CA GLY A 170 4.67 12.70 10.14
C GLY A 170 4.67 11.23 9.70
N GLY A 171 5.21 11.00 8.51
CA GLY A 171 5.58 9.71 7.97
C GLY A 171 7.09 9.56 7.85
N LYS A 172 7.53 8.55 7.14
CA LYS A 172 8.94 8.38 6.75
C LYS A 172 9.12 8.62 5.25
N MET A 173 8.39 7.90 4.43
CA MET A 173 8.44 8.04 2.97
C MET A 173 7.70 9.30 2.50
N PHE A 174 6.66 9.68 3.21
CA PHE A 174 5.84 10.87 2.96
C PHE A 174 5.83 11.79 4.18
N GLY A 175 5.55 13.08 3.95
CA GLY A 175 5.40 14.04 5.05
C GLY A 175 4.13 13.86 5.89
N GLN A 176 3.34 12.82 5.61
CA GLN A 176 2.12 12.48 6.35
C GLN A 176 2.01 10.97 6.53
N SER A 177 1.76 10.53 7.77
CA SER A 177 1.47 9.13 8.07
C SER A 177 0.17 8.61 7.43
N LEU A 178 -0.72 9.52 7.05
CA LEU A 178 -1.91 9.23 6.25
C LEU A 178 -1.55 8.62 4.89
N ASP A 179 -0.64 9.27 4.15
CA ASP A 179 -0.16 8.76 2.86
C ASP A 179 0.59 7.44 3.03
N GLU A 180 1.39 7.34 4.09
CA GLU A 180 2.11 6.12 4.47
C GLU A 180 1.16 4.94 4.66
N SER A 181 0.06 5.14 5.38
CA SER A 181 -0.93 4.09 5.66
C SER A 181 -1.71 3.67 4.41
N ALA A 182 -2.11 4.62 3.57
CA ALA A 182 -2.77 4.32 2.31
C ALA A 182 -1.87 3.53 1.34
N TRP A 183 -0.58 3.85 1.34
CA TRP A 183 0.45 3.10 0.61
C TRP A 183 0.61 1.68 1.16
N ALA A 184 0.69 1.51 2.48
CA ALA A 184 0.91 0.23 3.14
C ALA A 184 -0.14 -0.82 2.74
N SER A 185 -1.41 -0.43 2.63
CA SER A 185 -2.51 -1.34 2.23
C SER A 185 -2.25 -2.00 0.87
N ASP A 186 -1.86 -1.24 -0.14
CA ASP A 186 -1.62 -1.80 -1.48
C ASP A 186 -0.27 -2.51 -1.59
N VAL A 187 0.76 -2.04 -0.88
CA VAL A 187 2.07 -2.70 -0.85
C VAL A 187 2.00 -4.08 -0.23
N CYS A 188 1.26 -4.23 0.87
CA CYS A 188 1.08 -5.52 1.52
C CYS A 188 0.37 -6.52 0.59
N ARG A 189 -0.64 -6.08 -0.16
CA ARG A 189 -1.29 -6.92 -1.18
C ARG A 189 -0.31 -7.34 -2.27
N ALA A 190 0.47 -6.40 -2.81
CA ALA A 190 1.48 -6.72 -3.82
C ALA A 190 2.58 -7.65 -3.28
N TYR A 191 3.04 -7.43 -2.05
CA TYR A 191 4.01 -8.29 -1.38
C TYR A 191 3.49 -9.72 -1.26
N MET A 192 2.28 -9.92 -0.73
CA MET A 192 1.70 -11.25 -0.54
C MET A 192 1.52 -11.99 -1.88
N VAL A 193 1.10 -11.28 -2.92
CA VAL A 193 0.96 -11.84 -4.27
C VAL A 193 2.32 -12.29 -4.85
N ALA A 194 3.39 -11.55 -4.59
CA ALA A 194 4.73 -11.89 -5.08
C ALA A 194 5.53 -12.82 -4.16
N LYS A 195 5.07 -13.06 -2.92
CA LYS A 195 5.80 -13.82 -1.88
C LYS A 195 6.20 -15.21 -2.34
N SER A 196 5.35 -15.88 -3.14
CA SER A 196 5.59 -17.24 -3.63
C SER A 196 6.82 -17.40 -4.55
N ILE A 197 7.32 -16.31 -5.11
CA ILE A 197 8.53 -16.34 -5.97
C ILE A 197 9.78 -15.83 -5.24
N MET A 198 9.65 -15.41 -3.98
CA MET A 198 10.74 -14.86 -3.18
C MET A 198 11.47 -15.95 -2.39
N THR A 199 12.75 -15.77 -2.21
CA THR A 199 13.55 -16.58 -1.28
C THR A 199 13.28 -16.16 0.17
N THR A 200 13.54 -17.04 1.14
CA THR A 200 13.42 -16.71 2.57
C THR A 200 14.25 -15.49 2.98
N ASN A 201 15.39 -15.27 2.34
CA ASN A 201 16.23 -14.10 2.63
C ASN A 201 15.60 -12.81 2.11
N GLU A 202 15.05 -12.79 0.89
CA GLU A 202 14.35 -11.65 0.31
C GLU A 202 13.10 -11.29 1.13
N ILE A 203 12.33 -12.29 1.55
CA ILE A 203 11.19 -12.12 2.46
C ILE A 203 11.64 -11.40 3.73
N ARG A 204 12.69 -11.93 4.40
CA ARG A 204 13.23 -11.34 5.63
C ARG A 204 13.75 -9.92 5.43
N GLU A 205 14.39 -9.64 4.29
CA GLU A 205 14.91 -8.32 3.95
C GLU A 205 13.77 -7.32 3.78
N ILE A 206 12.72 -7.67 3.05
CA ILE A 206 11.54 -6.82 2.86
C ILE A 206 10.81 -6.58 4.18
N GLU A 207 10.58 -7.63 4.97
CA GLU A 207 9.89 -7.52 6.25
C GLU A 207 10.67 -6.61 7.22
N LYS A 208 11.98 -6.83 7.39
CA LYS A 208 12.82 -6.04 8.31
C LYS A 208 13.14 -4.64 7.81
N GLY A 209 13.31 -4.47 6.51
CA GLY A 209 13.73 -3.20 5.92
C GLY A 209 12.56 -2.25 5.64
N TYR A 210 11.32 -2.80 5.54
CA TYR A 210 10.17 -1.97 5.18
C TYR A 210 8.91 -2.27 6.02
N LEU A 211 8.34 -3.49 5.99
CA LEU A 211 7.01 -3.72 6.56
C LEU A 211 6.97 -3.54 8.08
N ILE A 212 7.95 -4.08 8.81
CA ILE A 212 8.04 -3.92 10.27
C ILE A 212 8.25 -2.45 10.64
N PRO A 213 9.24 -1.71 10.09
CA PRO A 213 9.40 -0.29 10.41
C PRO A 213 8.18 0.57 10.05
N CYS A 214 7.44 0.24 8.98
CA CYS A 214 6.19 0.91 8.62
C CYS A 214 5.10 0.64 9.67
N SER A 215 4.95 -0.61 10.13
CA SER A 215 3.99 -0.94 11.18
C SER A 215 4.30 -0.23 12.50
N GLU A 216 5.57 -0.18 12.89
CA GLU A 216 6.03 0.54 14.09
C GLU A 216 5.75 2.05 14.01
N LEU A 217 5.92 2.65 12.82
CA LEU A 217 5.56 4.03 12.59
C LEU A 217 4.06 4.25 12.81
N LEU A 218 3.21 3.47 12.13
CA LEU A 218 1.76 3.64 12.19
C LEU A 218 1.19 3.34 13.58
N LEU A 219 1.74 2.36 14.31
CA LEU A 219 1.36 2.08 15.71
C LEU A 219 1.63 3.26 16.66
N LYS A 220 2.62 4.10 16.36
CA LYS A 220 2.93 5.31 17.13
C LYS A 220 2.04 6.49 16.76
N ARG A 221 1.33 6.44 15.63
CA ARG A 221 0.51 7.53 15.12
C ARG A 221 -0.94 7.34 15.55
N ARG A 222 -1.40 8.19 16.47
CA ARG A 222 -2.80 8.22 16.89
C ARG A 222 -3.49 9.36 16.17
N GLY A 223 -4.37 9.03 15.26
CA GLY A 223 -5.15 9.98 14.49
C GLY A 223 -6.57 10.13 15.02
N THR A 224 -7.35 10.90 14.28
CA THR A 224 -8.80 11.03 14.47
C THR A 224 -9.48 10.97 13.10
N ALA A 225 -10.77 10.65 13.09
CA ALA A 225 -11.61 10.66 11.90
C ALA A 225 -10.95 9.89 10.72
N ASN A 226 -10.96 10.42 9.52
CA ASN A 226 -10.45 9.73 8.33
C ASN A 226 -8.98 9.29 8.44
N TRP A 227 -8.12 10.04 9.12
CA TRP A 227 -6.71 9.66 9.31
C TRP A 227 -6.56 8.35 10.04
N GLN A 228 -7.31 8.19 11.15
CA GLN A 228 -7.23 6.96 11.93
C GLN A 228 -7.80 5.76 11.18
N VAL A 229 -8.86 5.96 10.40
CA VAL A 229 -9.42 4.90 9.57
C VAL A 229 -8.39 4.38 8.56
N TRP A 230 -7.63 5.28 7.93
CA TRP A 230 -6.54 4.89 7.03
C TRP A 230 -5.39 4.21 7.78
N HIS A 231 -5.01 4.71 8.98
CA HIS A 231 -3.99 4.04 9.81
C HIS A 231 -4.42 2.61 10.15
N ASN A 232 -5.67 2.41 10.54
CA ASN A 232 -6.19 1.07 10.83
C ASN A 232 -6.15 0.16 9.59
N SER A 233 -6.54 0.66 8.42
CA SER A 233 -6.46 -0.08 7.17
C SER A 233 -5.01 -0.50 6.83
N GLY A 234 -4.06 0.43 6.98
CA GLY A 234 -2.64 0.13 6.79
C GLY A 234 -2.10 -0.89 7.78
N LEU A 235 -2.48 -0.76 9.07
CA LEU A 235 -2.07 -1.68 10.13
C LEU A 235 -2.67 -3.08 9.95
N ILE A 236 -3.95 -3.21 9.56
CA ILE A 236 -4.56 -4.51 9.25
C ILE A 236 -3.79 -5.18 8.11
N ALA A 237 -3.53 -4.46 7.03
CA ALA A 237 -2.79 -5.00 5.89
C ALA A 237 -1.36 -5.43 6.28
N LEU A 238 -0.66 -4.64 7.10
CA LEU A 238 0.68 -4.97 7.62
C LEU A 238 0.62 -6.18 8.55
N GLY A 239 -0.37 -6.25 9.43
CA GLY A 239 -0.57 -7.38 10.32
C GLY A 239 -0.81 -8.69 9.57
N VAL A 240 -1.65 -8.67 8.52
CA VAL A 240 -1.87 -9.81 7.63
C VAL A 240 -0.59 -10.22 6.91
N ALA A 241 0.12 -9.26 6.30
CA ALA A 241 1.36 -9.53 5.57
C ALA A 241 2.48 -10.10 6.46
N LEU A 242 2.58 -9.62 7.70
CA LEU A 242 3.54 -10.05 8.71
C LEU A 242 3.06 -11.25 9.54
N GLN A 243 1.81 -11.71 9.36
CA GLN A 243 1.17 -12.74 10.17
C GLN A 243 1.21 -12.40 11.67
N ASN A 244 0.87 -11.16 12.00
CA ASN A 244 0.95 -10.61 13.36
C ASN A 244 -0.43 -10.18 13.87
N ASP A 245 -1.07 -11.10 14.60
CA ASP A 245 -2.40 -10.90 15.18
C ASP A 245 -2.47 -9.73 16.17
N SER A 246 -1.36 -9.40 16.84
CA SER A 246 -1.31 -8.27 17.77
C SER A 246 -1.50 -6.93 17.05
N ILE A 247 -0.89 -6.76 15.87
CA ILE A 247 -1.09 -5.56 15.05
C ILE A 247 -2.53 -5.47 14.58
N ILE A 248 -3.09 -6.59 14.08
CA ILE A 248 -4.49 -6.67 13.62
C ILE A 248 -5.43 -6.33 14.79
N ASN A 249 -5.21 -6.93 15.95
CA ASN A 249 -6.05 -6.71 17.13
C ASN A 249 -6.06 -5.24 17.57
N VAL A 250 -4.90 -4.58 17.60
CA VAL A 250 -4.82 -3.15 17.91
C VAL A 250 -5.58 -2.32 16.87
N ALA A 251 -5.41 -2.59 15.59
CA ALA A 251 -6.08 -1.85 14.53
C ALA A 251 -7.61 -2.00 14.54
N ILE A 252 -8.12 -3.16 15.00
CA ILE A 252 -9.56 -3.43 15.04
C ILE A 252 -10.17 -3.04 16.38
N ASN A 253 -9.56 -3.44 17.49
CA ASN A 253 -10.18 -3.48 18.81
C ASN A 253 -9.65 -2.43 19.81
N ASP A 254 -8.68 -1.58 19.44
CA ASP A 254 -8.26 -0.50 20.34
C ASP A 254 -9.47 0.37 20.69
N PRO A 255 -9.78 0.58 22.00
CA PRO A 255 -11.02 1.23 22.43
C PRO A 255 -11.08 2.72 22.11
N GLU A 256 -9.94 3.36 21.81
CA GLU A 256 -9.88 4.78 21.49
C GLU A 256 -9.80 5.04 19.99
N CYS A 257 -9.05 4.21 19.25
CA CYS A 257 -8.73 4.48 17.86
C CYS A 257 -8.86 3.27 16.90
N GLY A 258 -9.24 2.09 17.40
CA GLY A 258 -9.49 0.92 16.57
C GLY A 258 -10.66 1.09 15.61
N TYR A 259 -10.78 0.17 14.66
CA TYR A 259 -11.83 0.19 13.64
C TYR A 259 -13.24 0.36 14.25
N HIS A 260 -13.57 -0.44 15.28
CA HIS A 260 -14.87 -0.37 15.94
C HIS A 260 -15.12 0.99 16.62
N ALA A 261 -14.10 1.54 17.31
CA ALA A 261 -14.20 2.86 17.93
C ALA A 261 -14.40 4.00 16.91
N GLN A 262 -13.79 3.89 15.72
CA GLN A 262 -14.00 4.86 14.66
C GLN A 262 -15.39 4.76 14.05
N MET A 263 -15.91 3.54 13.85
CA MET A 263 -17.28 3.32 13.38
C MET A 263 -18.30 3.91 14.34
N GLU A 264 -18.18 3.60 15.63
CA GLU A 264 -19.09 4.12 16.67
C GLU A 264 -19.08 5.66 16.78
N ARG A 265 -17.88 6.26 16.67
CA ARG A 265 -17.70 7.70 16.89
C ARG A 265 -18.07 8.57 15.69
N TYR A 266 -17.81 8.09 14.48
CA TYR A 266 -17.87 8.94 13.29
C TYR A 266 -18.93 8.52 12.26
N VAL A 267 -19.53 7.35 12.35
CA VAL A 267 -20.66 7.00 11.49
C VAL A 267 -21.95 7.50 12.15
N MET A 268 -22.63 8.41 11.45
CA MET A 268 -23.88 8.99 11.90
C MET A 268 -25.04 8.00 11.80
N ASN A 269 -26.17 8.28 12.46
CA ASN A 269 -27.33 7.39 12.46
C ASN A 269 -27.94 7.12 11.08
N ASP A 270 -27.70 8.01 10.12
CA ASP A 270 -28.11 7.88 8.72
C ASP A 270 -27.06 7.17 7.83
N GLY A 271 -25.96 6.70 8.43
CA GLY A 271 -24.87 6.01 7.75
C GLY A 271 -23.81 6.95 7.14
N TRP A 272 -23.98 8.29 7.25
CA TRP A 272 -22.97 9.22 6.77
C TRP A 272 -21.76 9.30 7.70
N TRP A 273 -20.61 9.61 7.09
CA TRP A 273 -19.39 9.92 7.84
C TRP A 273 -19.45 11.35 8.40
N GLY A 274 -19.16 11.51 9.69
CA GLY A 274 -19.40 12.76 10.45
C GLY A 274 -18.56 13.98 10.07
N GLU A 275 -17.61 13.87 9.13
CA GLU A 275 -16.85 15.04 8.62
C GLU A 275 -17.63 15.88 7.60
N GLY A 276 -18.88 15.53 7.29
CA GLY A 276 -19.87 16.43 6.71
C GLY A 276 -19.71 16.78 5.22
N SER A 277 -18.93 16.04 4.44
CA SER A 277 -18.83 16.24 2.99
C SER A 277 -18.83 14.93 2.21
N PRO A 278 -19.36 14.90 0.96
CA PRO A 278 -19.32 13.70 0.13
C PRO A 278 -17.90 13.17 -0.09
N THR A 279 -16.93 14.03 -0.30
CA THR A 279 -15.52 13.64 -0.46
C THR A 279 -15.00 12.93 0.79
N TYR A 280 -15.26 13.49 1.98
CA TYR A 280 -14.86 12.89 3.25
C TYR A 280 -15.76 11.73 3.69
N HIS A 281 -16.90 11.50 3.03
CA HIS A 281 -17.66 10.26 3.20
C HIS A 281 -17.00 9.09 2.44
N TYR A 282 -16.72 9.28 1.16
CA TYR A 282 -16.13 8.19 0.33
C TYR A 282 -14.66 7.93 0.62
N TYR A 283 -13.92 8.89 1.13
CA TYR A 283 -12.49 8.75 1.41
C TYR A 283 -12.21 7.73 2.52
N PRO A 284 -12.79 7.86 3.75
CA PRO A 284 -12.66 6.84 4.79
C PRO A 284 -13.41 5.54 4.45
N LEU A 285 -14.56 5.60 3.75
CA LEU A 285 -15.28 4.39 3.32
C LEU A 285 -14.37 3.46 2.50
N ARG A 286 -13.54 4.01 1.63
CA ARG A 286 -12.54 3.22 0.89
C ARG A 286 -11.58 2.49 1.84
N ALA A 287 -11.07 3.17 2.87
CA ALA A 287 -10.17 2.55 3.84
C ALA A 287 -10.89 1.46 4.67
N MET A 288 -12.16 1.70 5.03
CA MET A 288 -13.00 0.72 5.73
C MET A 288 -13.21 -0.55 4.90
N LEU A 289 -13.52 -0.40 3.61
CA LEU A 289 -13.67 -1.53 2.70
C LEU A 289 -12.36 -2.32 2.56
N LEU A 290 -11.22 -1.63 2.45
CA LEU A 290 -9.90 -2.28 2.42
C LEU A 290 -9.56 -3.01 3.72
N SER A 291 -10.20 -2.64 4.84
CA SER A 291 -10.02 -3.30 6.13
C SER A 291 -10.94 -4.51 6.31
N ALA A 292 -12.04 -4.56 5.57
CA ALA A 292 -13.05 -5.63 5.67
C ALA A 292 -12.77 -6.79 4.69
N ASP A 293 -11.99 -6.54 3.64
CA ASP A 293 -11.52 -7.57 2.69
C ASP A 293 -10.47 -8.49 3.34
#